data_88b3cd5cc53ab709c25c021775c3f488
#
_entry.id   88b3cd5cc53ab709c25c021775c3f488
#
_cell.length_a   1.000
_cell.length_b   1.000
_cell.length_c   1.000
_cell.angle_alpha   90.00
_cell.angle_beta   90.00
_cell.angle_gamma   90.00
#
_symmetry.space_group_name_H-M   'P 1'
#
loop_
_entity.id
_entity.type
_entity.pdbx_description
1 polymer ?
#
loop_
_entity_poly.entity_id
_entity_poly.type
_entity_poly.pdbx_seq_one_letter_code
_entity_poly.pdbx_strand_id
1 'polypeptide(L)'
;MTSVRVRGIYATALTRAFREAGLDVVAASPPIRERFEADLGAAEPDADVWMTGDRQGVGVAGPDDHLDDIREVLADLGRDAFVWEAPVPRGAVFDAVVDRTVGGGAILDLGDGREAYLPFGNADQHVDDGDRLRVGIREPAAPWSDDRAVAATEVTVSGALASLDRGVDALVAGAAGDREQLARTAELLDPDVPGNWGVYWNYDATDAGMDALGDALDSLAERARTVEEALADADDEGEP
;
A
#
# COMPACT_ATOMS: atom_id res chain seq x y z
N MET A 1 -17.60 -1.52 11.96
CA MET A 1 -17.94 -2.34 10.78
C MET A 1 -16.76 -2.17 9.85
N THR A 2 -16.04 -3.22 9.52
CA THR A 2 -14.81 -3.15 8.74
C THR A 2 -15.13 -2.81 7.28
N SER A 3 -14.48 -1.78 6.77
CA SER A 3 -14.55 -1.38 5.36
C SER A 3 -13.38 -1.93 4.56
N VAL A 4 -13.62 -2.38 3.33
CA VAL A 4 -12.62 -3.06 2.52
C VAL A 4 -12.63 -2.60 1.06
N ARG A 5 -11.45 -2.30 0.52
CA ARG A 5 -11.26 -2.07 -0.91
C ARG A 5 -10.76 -3.34 -1.59
N VAL A 6 -11.33 -3.68 -2.75
CA VAL A 6 -10.93 -4.87 -3.50
C VAL A 6 -10.44 -4.51 -4.89
N ARG A 7 -9.26 -5.02 -5.27
CA ARG A 7 -8.65 -4.82 -6.59
C ARG A 7 -8.20 -6.14 -7.22
N GLY A 8 -8.29 -6.21 -8.54
CA GLY A 8 -7.82 -7.34 -9.34
C GLY A 8 -8.94 -8.20 -9.93
N ILE A 9 -8.57 -9.33 -10.52
CA ILE A 9 -9.52 -10.19 -11.28
C ILE A 9 -10.58 -10.86 -10.39
N TYR A 10 -10.31 -11.00 -9.10
CA TYR A 10 -11.23 -11.58 -8.13
C TYR A 10 -12.24 -10.57 -7.57
N ALA A 11 -12.16 -9.28 -7.95
CA ALA A 11 -12.96 -8.21 -7.36
C ALA A 11 -14.46 -8.49 -7.32
N THR A 12 -15.04 -9.06 -8.37
CA THR A 12 -16.48 -9.39 -8.40
C THR A 12 -16.87 -10.43 -7.35
N ALA A 13 -16.10 -11.52 -7.26
CA ALA A 13 -16.40 -12.62 -6.32
C ALA A 13 -16.19 -12.18 -4.88
N LEU A 14 -15.08 -11.47 -4.61
CA LEU A 14 -14.76 -10.98 -3.28
C LEU A 14 -15.71 -9.88 -2.80
N THR A 15 -16.09 -8.94 -3.66
CA THR A 15 -17.11 -7.92 -3.33
C THR A 15 -18.41 -8.60 -2.89
N ARG A 16 -18.83 -9.65 -3.59
CA ARG A 16 -20.02 -10.40 -3.20
C ARG A 16 -19.84 -11.07 -1.83
N ALA A 17 -18.75 -11.81 -1.65
CA ALA A 17 -18.49 -12.55 -0.42
C ALA A 17 -18.40 -11.62 0.81
N PHE A 18 -17.67 -10.53 0.70
CA PHE A 18 -17.53 -9.55 1.80
C PHE A 18 -18.87 -8.91 2.16
N ARG A 19 -19.67 -8.50 1.17
CA ARG A 19 -21.02 -7.96 1.42
C ARG A 19 -21.96 -8.98 2.05
N GLU A 20 -21.92 -10.24 1.63
CA GLU A 20 -22.72 -11.34 2.22
C GLU A 20 -22.28 -11.62 3.68
N ALA A 21 -21.02 -11.41 4.00
CA ALA A 21 -20.47 -11.51 5.35
C ALA A 21 -20.69 -10.24 6.21
N GLY A 22 -21.25 -9.18 5.65
CA GLY A 22 -21.56 -7.94 6.37
C GLY A 22 -20.41 -6.94 6.47
N LEU A 23 -19.33 -7.12 5.69
CA LEU A 23 -18.30 -6.10 5.54
C LEU A 23 -18.77 -5.01 4.57
N ASP A 24 -18.27 -3.78 4.78
CA ASP A 24 -18.56 -2.66 3.88
C ASP A 24 -17.51 -2.58 2.77
N VAL A 25 -17.95 -2.70 1.51
CA VAL A 25 -17.03 -2.60 0.37
C VAL A 25 -17.05 -1.16 -0.14
N VAL A 26 -15.90 -0.49 -0.06
CA VAL A 26 -15.73 0.91 -0.45
C VAL A 26 -14.76 1.08 -1.62
N ALA A 27 -14.71 2.27 -2.18
CA ALA A 27 -13.82 2.64 -3.28
C ALA A 27 -13.80 1.61 -4.43
N ALA A 28 -14.94 0.99 -4.72
CA ALA A 28 -15.03 -0.01 -5.78
C ALA A 28 -14.85 0.63 -7.16
N SER A 29 -14.21 -0.11 -8.09
CA SER A 29 -14.04 0.37 -9.46
C SER A 29 -15.39 0.54 -10.18
N PRO A 30 -15.51 1.44 -11.17
CA PRO A 30 -16.76 1.70 -11.89
C PRO A 30 -17.44 0.42 -12.42
N PRO A 31 -16.75 -0.58 -13.01
CA PRO A 31 -17.37 -1.82 -13.44
C PRO A 31 -17.95 -2.68 -12.31
N ILE A 32 -17.39 -2.58 -11.10
CA ILE A 32 -17.92 -3.28 -9.93
C ILE A 32 -19.15 -2.55 -9.40
N ARG A 33 -19.13 -1.21 -9.29
CA ARG A 33 -20.31 -0.41 -8.90
C ARG A 33 -21.49 -0.69 -9.82
N GLU A 34 -21.27 -0.66 -11.14
CA GLU A 34 -22.30 -0.97 -12.14
C GLU A 34 -22.87 -2.39 -11.99
N ARG A 35 -21.99 -3.40 -11.81
CA ARG A 35 -22.40 -4.81 -11.70
C ARG A 35 -23.23 -5.10 -10.46
N PHE A 36 -22.98 -4.42 -9.36
CA PHE A 36 -23.70 -4.60 -8.10
C PHE A 36 -24.87 -3.63 -7.93
N GLU A 37 -25.06 -2.68 -8.86
CA GLU A 37 -26.08 -1.62 -8.81
C GLU A 37 -26.10 -0.95 -7.43
N ALA A 38 -24.89 -0.71 -6.86
CA ALA A 38 -24.72 -0.23 -5.50
C ALA A 38 -23.73 0.96 -5.48
N ASP A 39 -24.01 1.90 -4.59
CA ASP A 39 -23.08 2.94 -4.23
C ASP A 39 -22.00 2.33 -3.30
N LEU A 40 -20.90 1.89 -3.93
CA LEU A 40 -19.70 1.42 -3.24
C LEU A 40 -18.67 2.56 -3.27
N GLY A 41 -19.05 3.66 -2.63
CA GLY A 41 -18.51 5.01 -2.78
C GLY A 41 -17.02 5.16 -2.54
N ALA A 42 -16.52 6.31 -2.95
CA ALA A 42 -15.13 6.70 -2.72
C ALA A 42 -14.96 7.05 -1.23
N ALA A 43 -14.33 6.15 -0.49
CA ALA A 43 -13.95 6.32 0.90
C ALA A 43 -12.62 5.61 1.16
N GLU A 44 -11.90 6.06 2.18
CA GLU A 44 -10.69 5.35 2.63
C GLU A 44 -11.10 4.03 3.32
N PRO A 45 -10.56 2.88 2.90
CA PRO A 45 -10.87 1.58 3.50
C PRO A 45 -10.05 1.34 4.77
N ASP A 46 -10.60 0.57 5.71
CA ASP A 46 -9.82 0.02 6.82
C ASP A 46 -8.79 -1.01 6.34
N ALA A 47 -9.11 -1.75 5.27
CA ALA A 47 -8.19 -2.72 4.69
C ALA A 47 -8.25 -2.77 3.15
N ASP A 48 -7.09 -3.08 2.56
CA ASP A 48 -6.93 -3.33 1.14
C ASP A 48 -6.82 -4.82 0.84
N VAL A 49 -7.52 -5.27 -0.20
CA VAL A 49 -7.41 -6.61 -0.78
C VAL A 49 -7.04 -6.51 -2.26
N TRP A 50 -5.90 -7.06 -2.62
CA TRP A 50 -5.39 -7.03 -4.00
C TRP A 50 -5.00 -8.41 -4.49
N MET A 51 -5.01 -8.59 -5.80
CA MET A 51 -4.52 -9.80 -6.44
C MET A 51 -3.00 -9.88 -6.34
N THR A 52 -2.45 -11.05 -5.97
CA THR A 52 -1.01 -11.31 -5.98
C THR A 52 -0.42 -11.25 -7.40
N GLY A 53 0.87 -10.96 -7.53
CA GLY A 53 1.55 -10.83 -8.83
C GLY A 53 1.49 -12.10 -9.67
N ASP A 54 1.54 -13.28 -9.05
CA ASP A 54 1.38 -14.59 -9.68
C ASP A 54 -0.08 -14.94 -10.05
N ARG A 55 -1.06 -14.11 -9.64
CA ARG A 55 -2.50 -14.28 -9.87
C ARG A 55 -3.10 -15.53 -9.24
N GLN A 56 -2.45 -16.15 -8.26
CA GLN A 56 -2.93 -17.35 -7.60
C GLN A 56 -3.69 -17.10 -6.31
N GLY A 57 -3.65 -15.87 -5.81
CA GLY A 57 -4.31 -15.50 -4.57
C GLY A 57 -4.55 -14.01 -4.43
N VAL A 58 -4.80 -13.62 -3.20
CA VAL A 58 -4.95 -12.22 -2.80
C VAL A 58 -4.06 -11.91 -1.62
N GLY A 59 -3.48 -10.71 -1.60
CA GLY A 59 -2.88 -10.11 -0.44
C GLY A 59 -3.90 -9.25 0.29
N VAL A 60 -3.76 -9.14 1.61
CA VAL A 60 -4.56 -8.27 2.46
C VAL A 60 -3.63 -7.44 3.33
N ALA A 61 -3.90 -6.15 3.45
CA ALA A 61 -3.19 -5.25 4.35
C ALA A 61 -4.17 -4.28 5.02
N GLY A 62 -3.96 -4.04 6.29
CA GLY A 62 -4.74 -3.13 7.14
C GLY A 62 -4.32 -3.31 8.60
N PRO A 63 -4.89 -2.55 9.54
CA PRO A 63 -4.71 -2.76 10.97
C PRO A 63 -5.20 -4.14 11.43
N ASP A 64 -4.52 -4.75 12.40
CA ASP A 64 -4.76 -6.13 12.83
C ASP A 64 -6.20 -6.40 13.27
N ASP A 65 -6.84 -5.44 13.93
CA ASP A 65 -8.23 -5.53 14.42
C ASP A 65 -9.27 -5.62 13.29
N HIS A 66 -8.90 -5.25 12.05
CA HIS A 66 -9.75 -5.36 10.86
C HIS A 66 -9.44 -6.61 10.02
N LEU A 67 -8.28 -7.25 10.22
CA LEU A 67 -7.85 -8.37 9.38
C LEU A 67 -8.55 -9.69 9.70
N ASP A 68 -8.98 -9.90 10.95
CA ASP A 68 -9.55 -11.18 11.37
C ASP A 68 -10.86 -11.51 10.64
N ASP A 69 -11.78 -10.54 10.53
CA ASP A 69 -13.04 -10.70 9.78
C ASP A 69 -12.80 -11.03 8.31
N ILE A 70 -11.83 -10.34 7.69
CA ILE A 70 -11.46 -10.55 6.28
C ILE A 70 -10.83 -11.94 6.09
N ARG A 71 -9.95 -12.33 7.01
CA ARG A 71 -9.28 -13.64 7.00
C ARG A 71 -10.28 -14.78 7.09
N GLU A 72 -11.30 -14.68 7.96
CA GLU A 72 -12.36 -15.67 8.11
C GLU A 72 -13.13 -15.84 6.79
N VAL A 73 -13.58 -14.75 6.18
CA VAL A 73 -14.28 -14.79 4.89
C VAL A 73 -13.42 -15.42 3.79
N LEU A 74 -12.14 -15.04 3.70
CA LEU A 74 -11.24 -15.58 2.67
C LEU A 74 -10.94 -17.07 2.88
N ALA A 75 -10.80 -17.52 4.13
CA ALA A 75 -10.59 -18.93 4.46
C ALA A 75 -11.78 -19.80 4.07
N ASP A 76 -13.01 -19.28 4.17
CA ASP A 76 -14.24 -19.99 3.86
C ASP A 76 -14.55 -20.05 2.33
N LEU A 77 -13.90 -19.19 1.53
CA LEU A 77 -14.14 -19.18 0.06
C LEU A 77 -13.61 -20.39 -0.67
N GLY A 78 -12.58 -21.04 -0.15
CA GLY A 78 -11.93 -22.18 -0.77
C GLY A 78 -12.00 -23.44 0.08
N ARG A 79 -12.11 -24.61 -0.56
CA ARG A 79 -12.09 -25.90 0.16
C ARG A 79 -10.79 -26.13 0.90
N ASP A 80 -9.67 -25.60 0.38
CA ASP A 80 -8.31 -25.76 0.89
C ASP A 80 -7.59 -24.40 0.80
N ALA A 81 -8.20 -23.35 1.37
CA ALA A 81 -7.58 -22.02 1.41
C ALA A 81 -6.33 -22.04 2.31
N PHE A 82 -5.21 -21.58 1.76
CA PHE A 82 -3.98 -21.41 2.49
C PHE A 82 -3.80 -19.94 2.88
N VAL A 83 -3.74 -19.67 4.19
CA VAL A 83 -3.59 -18.32 4.75
C VAL A 83 -2.29 -18.26 5.53
N TRP A 84 -1.47 -17.22 5.28
CA TRP A 84 -0.20 -17.01 5.98
C TRP A 84 0.04 -15.52 6.24
N GLU A 85 0.86 -15.23 7.23
CA GLU A 85 1.40 -13.89 7.45
C GLU A 85 2.69 -13.72 6.66
N ALA A 86 2.79 -12.62 5.91
CA ALA A 86 4.00 -12.32 5.16
C ALA A 86 5.11 -11.85 6.12
N PRO A 87 6.28 -12.53 6.19
CA PRO A 87 7.38 -12.11 7.07
C PRO A 87 8.02 -10.79 6.63
N VAL A 88 7.77 -10.39 5.39
CA VAL A 88 8.16 -9.12 4.79
C VAL A 88 6.90 -8.50 4.19
N PRO A 89 6.05 -7.84 5.02
CA PRO A 89 4.74 -7.39 4.58
C PRO A 89 4.82 -6.14 3.70
N ARG A 90 3.80 -5.96 2.86
CA ARG A 90 3.65 -4.76 2.03
C ARG A 90 3.55 -3.52 2.89
N GLY A 91 4.29 -2.47 2.53
CA GLY A 91 4.32 -1.19 3.24
C GLY A 91 5.28 -1.16 4.42
N ALA A 92 5.88 -2.29 4.82
CA ALA A 92 6.94 -2.29 5.83
C ALA A 92 8.19 -1.59 5.31
N VAL A 93 8.91 -0.93 6.22
CA VAL A 93 10.17 -0.24 5.93
C VAL A 93 11.30 -0.96 6.65
N PHE A 94 12.42 -1.14 5.95
CA PHE A 94 13.61 -1.81 6.47
C PHE A 94 14.87 -0.98 6.19
N ASP A 95 15.80 -0.99 7.13
CA ASP A 95 17.19 -0.63 6.88
C ASP A 95 17.90 -1.88 6.38
N ALA A 96 18.27 -1.87 5.11
CA ALA A 96 18.78 -3.02 4.38
C ALA A 96 20.25 -2.85 4.00
N VAL A 97 20.95 -3.97 3.82
CA VAL A 97 22.29 -3.98 3.23
C VAL A 97 22.21 -4.68 1.87
N VAL A 98 22.85 -4.09 0.87
CA VAL A 98 22.97 -4.71 -0.44
C VAL A 98 23.94 -5.89 -0.34
N ASP A 99 23.41 -7.12 -0.39
CA ASP A 99 24.23 -8.34 -0.40
C ASP A 99 25.01 -8.47 -1.71
N ARG A 100 24.31 -8.30 -2.83
CA ARG A 100 24.91 -8.32 -4.17
C ARG A 100 24.03 -7.69 -5.22
N THR A 101 24.64 -7.11 -6.22
CA THR A 101 23.97 -6.68 -7.44
C THR A 101 23.79 -7.85 -8.43
N VAL A 102 22.68 -7.85 -9.16
CA VAL A 102 22.33 -8.85 -10.17
C VAL A 102 21.78 -8.12 -11.43
N GLY A 103 21.67 -8.82 -12.55
CA GLY A 103 21.46 -8.23 -13.88
C GLY A 103 20.39 -7.14 -14.08
N GLY A 104 19.47 -6.92 -13.13
CA GLY A 104 18.42 -5.89 -13.26
C GLY A 104 18.08 -5.20 -11.93
N GLY A 105 18.84 -5.50 -10.87
CA GLY A 105 18.58 -4.98 -9.52
C GLY A 105 19.62 -5.47 -8.51
N ALA A 106 19.25 -5.42 -7.24
CA ALA A 106 20.05 -5.86 -6.13
C ALA A 106 19.29 -6.83 -5.21
N ILE A 107 19.99 -7.75 -4.59
CA ILE A 107 19.49 -8.56 -3.48
C ILE A 107 19.86 -7.83 -2.19
N LEU A 108 18.86 -7.64 -1.35
CA LEU A 108 18.97 -6.95 -0.08
C LEU A 108 18.87 -7.96 1.06
N ASP A 109 19.75 -7.82 2.05
CA ASP A 109 19.60 -8.41 3.38
C ASP A 109 18.80 -7.43 4.26
N LEU A 110 17.64 -7.89 4.74
CA LEU A 110 16.73 -7.13 5.62
C LEU A 110 16.94 -7.49 7.11
N GLY A 111 17.92 -8.32 7.42
CA GLY A 111 18.14 -8.87 8.75
C GLY A 111 17.28 -10.11 9.05
N ASP A 112 17.68 -10.88 10.07
CA ASP A 112 17.02 -12.11 10.53
C ASP A 112 16.79 -13.16 9.42
N GLY A 113 17.66 -13.19 8.41
CA GLY A 113 17.57 -14.12 7.28
C GLY A 113 16.47 -13.79 6.27
N ARG A 114 15.91 -12.58 6.35
CA ARG A 114 14.94 -12.07 5.36
C ARG A 114 15.67 -11.39 4.22
N GLU A 115 15.19 -11.61 3.02
CA GLU A 115 15.74 -10.99 1.81
C GLU A 115 14.65 -10.26 1.01
N ALA A 116 15.06 -9.23 0.25
CA ALA A 116 14.24 -8.59 -0.76
C ALA A 116 15.01 -8.40 -2.07
N TYR A 117 14.28 -8.18 -3.14
CA TYR A 117 14.82 -7.77 -4.43
C TYR A 117 14.49 -6.31 -4.68
N LEU A 118 15.49 -5.50 -4.98
CA LEU A 118 15.36 -4.11 -5.38
C LEU A 118 15.65 -4.01 -6.88
N PRO A 119 14.62 -3.90 -7.75
CA PRO A 119 14.85 -3.55 -9.15
C PRO A 119 15.55 -2.20 -9.27
N PHE A 120 16.53 -2.03 -10.15
CA PHE A 120 17.19 -0.73 -10.35
C PHE A 120 16.21 0.38 -10.79
N GLY A 121 15.07 0.03 -11.40
CA GLY A 121 14.01 0.98 -11.72
C GLY A 121 13.23 1.51 -10.50
N ASN A 122 13.39 0.85 -9.34
CA ASN A 122 12.78 1.23 -8.07
C ASN A 122 13.78 1.91 -7.12
N ALA A 123 15.02 2.13 -7.58
CA ALA A 123 16.04 2.84 -6.84
C ALA A 123 16.15 4.29 -7.36
N ASP A 124 16.19 5.25 -6.46
CA ASP A 124 16.38 6.67 -6.76
C ASP A 124 17.86 7.07 -6.91
N GLN A 125 18.76 6.14 -6.60
CA GLN A 125 20.21 6.33 -6.67
C GLN A 125 20.92 5.10 -7.24
N HIS A 126 22.21 5.25 -7.55
CA HIS A 126 23.05 4.11 -7.89
C HIS A 126 23.25 3.21 -6.69
N VAL A 127 23.28 1.88 -6.93
CA VAL A 127 23.32 0.86 -5.87
C VAL A 127 24.49 -0.08 -6.14
N ASP A 128 25.40 -0.19 -5.16
CA ASP A 128 26.55 -1.08 -5.18
C ASP A 128 26.51 -2.10 -4.02
N ASP A 129 27.27 -3.19 -4.17
CA ASP A 129 27.39 -4.23 -3.14
C ASP A 129 27.92 -3.62 -1.83
N GLY A 130 27.26 -3.89 -0.72
CA GLY A 130 27.61 -3.38 0.61
C GLY A 130 26.98 -2.05 0.99
N ASP A 131 26.25 -1.40 0.08
CA ASP A 131 25.50 -0.17 0.40
C ASP A 131 24.44 -0.43 1.46
N ARG A 132 24.18 0.59 2.28
CA ARG A 132 23.08 0.62 3.24
C ARG A 132 21.96 1.49 2.70
N LEU A 133 20.77 0.92 2.63
CA LEU A 133 19.61 1.57 2.04
C LEU A 133 18.41 1.43 2.97
N ARG A 134 17.61 2.49 3.10
CA ARG A 134 16.28 2.40 3.65
C ARG A 134 15.31 2.09 2.52
N VAL A 135 14.49 1.06 2.68
CA VAL A 135 13.62 0.57 1.61
C VAL A 135 12.21 0.28 2.11
N GLY A 136 11.21 0.59 1.29
CA GLY A 136 9.82 0.21 1.48
C GLY A 136 9.48 -1.05 0.68
N ILE A 137 8.68 -1.95 1.25
CA ILE A 137 8.23 -3.17 0.57
C ILE A 137 7.00 -2.88 -0.28
N ARG A 138 7.12 -3.12 -1.58
CA ARG A 138 6.04 -2.95 -2.56
C ARG A 138 5.18 -4.20 -2.72
N GLU A 139 5.81 -5.37 -2.74
CA GLU A 139 5.13 -6.65 -2.90
C GLU A 139 5.80 -7.73 -2.03
N PRO A 140 5.05 -8.42 -1.17
CA PRO A 140 5.56 -9.55 -0.40
C PRO A 140 5.75 -10.78 -1.30
N ALA A 141 6.67 -11.66 -0.94
CA ALA A 141 6.84 -12.95 -1.60
C ALA A 141 5.84 -13.97 -1.05
N ALA A 142 5.28 -14.78 -1.93
CA ALA A 142 4.46 -15.92 -1.51
C ALA A 142 5.37 -17.06 -1.01
N PRO A 143 4.98 -17.79 0.05
CA PRO A 143 5.84 -18.82 0.67
C PRO A 143 6.07 -20.07 -0.21
N TRP A 144 5.28 -20.22 -1.28
CA TRP A 144 5.48 -21.30 -2.27
C TRP A 144 6.31 -20.87 -3.48
N SER A 145 6.72 -19.61 -3.54
CA SER A 145 7.53 -19.05 -4.62
C SER A 145 9.00 -19.00 -4.21
N ASP A 146 9.88 -19.16 -5.16
CA ASP A 146 11.31 -18.87 -5.02
C ASP A 146 11.60 -17.37 -5.20
N ASP A 147 10.56 -16.56 -5.44
CA ASP A 147 10.70 -15.12 -5.58
C ASP A 147 10.98 -14.46 -4.22
N ARG A 148 11.55 -13.25 -4.27
CA ARG A 148 11.77 -12.39 -3.11
C ARG A 148 10.73 -11.31 -3.05
N ALA A 149 10.49 -10.77 -1.85
CA ALA A 149 9.74 -9.53 -1.71
C ALA A 149 10.36 -8.42 -2.57
N VAL A 150 9.54 -7.59 -3.20
CA VAL A 150 10.01 -6.49 -4.05
C VAL A 150 10.08 -5.21 -3.22
N ALA A 151 11.25 -4.58 -3.22
CA ALA A 151 11.53 -3.34 -2.52
C ALA A 151 11.63 -2.14 -3.47
N ALA A 152 11.55 -0.95 -2.88
CA ALA A 152 11.89 0.34 -3.50
C ALA A 152 12.57 1.24 -2.48
N THR A 153 13.45 2.14 -2.90
CA THR A 153 14.07 3.15 -2.02
C THR A 153 13.06 4.23 -1.61
N GLU A 154 12.00 4.42 -2.36
CA GLU A 154 10.91 5.30 -2.03
C GLU A 154 10.03 4.70 -0.91
N VAL A 155 9.82 5.44 0.17
CA VAL A 155 8.91 5.11 1.26
C VAL A 155 7.56 5.75 0.98
N THR A 156 6.53 4.93 0.82
CA THR A 156 5.17 5.38 0.45
C THR A 156 4.14 4.90 1.46
N VAL A 157 3.26 5.78 1.89
CA VAL A 157 2.02 5.44 2.62
C VAL A 157 0.86 5.50 1.62
N SER A 158 0.29 4.35 1.31
CA SER A 158 -0.75 4.23 0.27
C SER A 158 -2.15 4.19 0.86
N GLY A 159 -3.08 4.92 0.23
CA GLY A 159 -4.52 4.88 0.49
C GLY A 159 -5.33 4.59 -0.77
N ALA A 160 -6.64 4.66 -0.67
CA ALA A 160 -7.54 4.46 -1.79
C ALA A 160 -7.56 5.66 -2.74
N LEU A 161 -7.66 6.86 -2.19
CA LEU A 161 -7.82 8.10 -2.95
C LEU A 161 -6.50 8.81 -3.20
N ALA A 162 -5.53 8.65 -2.31
CA ALA A 162 -4.21 9.26 -2.42
C ALA A 162 -3.12 8.32 -1.89
N SER A 163 -1.87 8.70 -2.11
CA SER A 163 -0.70 8.20 -1.40
C SER A 163 0.21 9.36 -1.02
N LEU A 164 1.02 9.15 0.01
CA LEU A 164 2.07 10.06 0.41
C LEU A 164 3.42 9.41 0.15
N ASP A 165 4.30 10.15 -0.55
CA ASP A 165 5.65 9.71 -0.87
C ASP A 165 6.67 10.55 -0.10
N ARG A 166 7.53 9.87 0.66
CA ARG A 166 8.58 10.50 1.47
C ARG A 166 9.69 11.06 0.59
N GLY A 167 10.21 12.22 0.95
CA GLY A 167 11.29 12.89 0.21
C GLY A 167 10.81 13.70 -1.00
N VAL A 168 9.50 13.89 -1.14
CA VAL A 168 8.89 14.69 -2.21
C VAL A 168 8.26 15.94 -1.61
N ASP A 169 8.80 17.12 -1.91
CA ASP A 169 8.33 18.40 -1.36
C ASP A 169 7.16 19.03 -2.17
N ALA A 170 6.49 18.25 -3.03
CA ALA A 170 5.48 18.80 -3.91
C ALA A 170 4.14 18.06 -3.83
N LEU A 171 3.05 18.84 -3.85
CA LEU A 171 1.73 18.33 -4.16
C LEU A 171 1.69 17.90 -5.63
N VAL A 172 1.88 16.61 -5.89
CA VAL A 172 1.85 16.06 -7.24
C VAL A 172 0.48 15.47 -7.51
N ALA A 173 -0.25 16.05 -8.45
CA ALA A 173 -1.51 15.45 -8.91
C ALA A 173 -1.23 14.21 -9.77
N GLY A 174 -1.89 13.10 -9.41
CA GLY A 174 -1.77 11.80 -10.06
C GLY A 174 -2.24 11.73 -11.51
N ALA A 175 -2.40 10.52 -12.01
CA ALA A 175 -2.50 10.11 -13.41
C ALA A 175 -3.77 10.54 -14.20
N ALA A 176 -4.71 11.30 -13.64
CA ALA A 176 -5.97 11.60 -14.30
C ALA A 176 -6.05 13.03 -14.88
N GLY A 177 -6.94 13.26 -15.84
CA GLY A 177 -7.09 14.47 -16.64
C GLY A 177 -7.37 15.78 -15.89
N ASP A 178 -7.71 15.72 -14.59
CA ASP A 178 -8.03 16.88 -13.75
C ASP A 178 -6.93 17.27 -12.76
N ARG A 179 -5.67 17.12 -13.19
CA ARG A 179 -4.48 17.40 -12.34
C ARG A 179 -4.53 18.78 -11.66
N GLU A 180 -4.92 19.81 -12.39
CA GLU A 180 -5.02 21.17 -11.82
C GLU A 180 -6.10 21.28 -10.75
N GLN A 181 -7.23 20.59 -10.92
CA GLN A 181 -8.31 20.60 -9.94
C GLN A 181 -7.90 19.86 -8.66
N LEU A 182 -7.31 18.68 -8.78
CA LEU A 182 -6.84 17.90 -7.64
C LEU A 182 -5.69 18.59 -6.90
N ALA A 183 -4.78 19.27 -7.60
CA ALA A 183 -3.73 20.07 -6.96
C ALA A 183 -4.32 21.22 -6.15
N ARG A 184 -5.30 21.95 -6.72
CA ARG A 184 -6.02 23.02 -6.00
C ARG A 184 -6.82 22.47 -4.82
N THR A 185 -7.39 21.28 -4.96
CA THR A 185 -8.11 20.62 -3.87
C THR A 185 -7.18 20.33 -2.70
N ALA A 186 -5.98 19.81 -2.94
CA ALA A 186 -5.00 19.58 -1.89
C ALA A 186 -4.56 20.88 -1.19
N GLU A 187 -4.35 21.96 -1.97
CA GLU A 187 -4.06 23.30 -1.43
C GLU A 187 -5.21 23.86 -0.58
N LEU A 188 -6.46 23.59 -0.97
CA LEU A 188 -7.66 24.06 -0.23
C LEU A 188 -7.90 23.26 1.05
N LEU A 189 -7.60 21.97 1.05
CA LEU A 189 -7.74 21.09 2.21
C LEU A 189 -6.67 21.36 3.26
N ASP A 190 -5.51 21.92 2.84
CA ASP A 190 -4.36 22.28 3.70
C ASP A 190 -4.05 21.16 4.73
N PRO A 191 -3.81 19.90 4.28
CA PRO A 191 -3.66 18.78 5.18
C PRO A 191 -2.37 18.90 5.98
N ASP A 192 -2.43 18.53 7.26
CA ASP A 192 -1.26 18.51 8.15
C ASP A 192 -0.34 17.32 7.82
N VAL A 193 0.22 17.31 6.60
CA VAL A 193 1.16 16.30 6.13
C VAL A 193 2.57 16.67 6.60
N PRO A 194 3.39 15.71 7.07
CA PRO A 194 4.79 15.99 7.44
C PRO A 194 5.57 16.64 6.29
N GLY A 195 6.43 17.60 6.62
CA GLY A 195 7.03 18.54 5.66
C GLY A 195 7.94 17.95 4.58
N ASN A 196 8.26 16.67 4.64
CA ASN A 196 9.04 15.93 3.63
C ASN A 196 8.23 14.87 2.88
N TRP A 197 6.91 14.98 2.90
CA TRP A 197 6.00 14.09 2.21
C TRP A 197 5.20 14.84 1.15
N GLY A 198 5.19 14.29 -0.08
CA GLY A 198 4.37 14.78 -1.17
C GLY A 198 3.09 13.98 -1.33
N VAL A 199 2.02 14.62 -1.78
CA VAL A 199 0.72 13.99 -2.04
C VAL A 199 0.63 13.57 -3.50
N TYR A 200 0.28 12.32 -3.74
CA TYR A 200 -0.06 11.78 -5.05
C TYR A 200 -1.51 11.31 -5.05
N TRP A 201 -2.35 11.91 -5.92
CA TRP A 201 -3.75 11.52 -6.05
C TRP A 201 -3.91 10.28 -6.94
N ASN A 202 -4.64 9.30 -6.45
CA ASN A 202 -5.02 8.11 -7.21
C ASN A 202 -6.17 8.42 -8.18
N TYR A 203 -6.39 7.54 -9.15
CA TYR A 203 -7.46 7.72 -10.14
C TYR A 203 -8.85 7.87 -9.50
N ASP A 204 -9.13 7.12 -8.44
CA ASP A 204 -10.41 7.12 -7.74
C ASP A 204 -10.73 8.48 -7.05
N ALA A 205 -9.72 9.34 -6.84
CA ALA A 205 -9.90 10.68 -6.29
C ALA A 205 -10.73 11.61 -7.21
N THR A 206 -10.76 11.36 -8.52
CA THR A 206 -11.51 12.17 -9.48
C THR A 206 -13.02 12.13 -9.26
N ASP A 207 -13.53 11.02 -8.72
CA ASP A 207 -14.95 10.80 -8.45
C ASP A 207 -15.31 11.06 -6.97
N ALA A 208 -14.34 11.43 -6.13
CA ALA A 208 -14.52 11.61 -4.70
C ALA A 208 -15.01 13.03 -4.36
N GLY A 209 -15.85 13.13 -3.33
CA GLY A 209 -16.25 14.42 -2.74
C GLY A 209 -15.12 15.01 -1.87
N MET A 210 -15.21 16.33 -1.61
CA MET A 210 -14.22 17.06 -0.81
C MET A 210 -14.02 16.46 0.59
N ASP A 211 -15.10 16.03 1.25
CA ASP A 211 -15.04 15.44 2.59
C ASP A 211 -14.24 14.13 2.55
N ALA A 212 -14.51 13.23 1.57
CA ALA A 212 -13.79 11.98 1.42
C ALA A 212 -12.29 12.18 1.06
N LEU A 213 -11.96 13.22 0.29
CA LEU A 213 -10.58 13.60 -0.01
C LEU A 213 -9.86 14.12 1.24
N GLY A 214 -10.55 14.91 2.07
CA GLY A 214 -10.04 15.40 3.35
C GLY A 214 -9.76 14.26 4.32
N ASP A 215 -10.74 13.40 4.56
CA ASP A 215 -10.61 12.22 5.44
C ASP A 215 -9.46 11.31 5.00
N ALA A 216 -9.30 11.10 3.68
CA ALA A 216 -8.21 10.31 3.14
C ALA A 216 -6.83 10.93 3.42
N LEU A 217 -6.68 12.24 3.24
CA LEU A 217 -5.42 12.93 3.53
C LEU A 217 -5.10 12.94 5.01
N ASP A 218 -6.09 13.15 5.88
CA ASP A 218 -5.91 13.14 7.33
C ASP A 218 -5.44 11.75 7.82
N SER A 219 -6.08 10.68 7.34
CA SER A 219 -5.68 9.29 7.63
C SER A 219 -4.25 9.00 7.17
N LEU A 220 -3.90 9.41 5.95
CA LEU A 220 -2.56 9.22 5.41
C LEU A 220 -1.51 10.04 6.16
N ALA A 221 -1.82 11.28 6.56
CA ALA A 221 -0.94 12.13 7.33
C ALA A 221 -0.63 11.53 8.73
N GLU A 222 -1.63 10.96 9.39
CA GLU A 222 -1.44 10.25 10.67
C GLU A 222 -0.51 9.03 10.50
N ARG A 223 -0.74 8.23 9.48
CA ARG A 223 0.14 7.08 9.16
C ARG A 223 1.54 7.50 8.78
N ALA A 224 1.71 8.61 8.05
CA ALA A 224 3.02 9.15 7.71
C ALA A 224 3.78 9.63 8.97
N ARG A 225 3.08 10.26 9.95
CA ARG A 225 3.69 10.62 11.24
C ARG A 225 4.15 9.38 12.01
N THR A 226 3.33 8.33 12.06
CA THR A 226 3.72 7.06 12.70
C THR A 226 4.98 6.46 12.05
N VAL A 227 5.09 6.54 10.73
CA VAL A 227 6.31 6.12 10.01
C VAL A 227 7.50 6.99 10.38
N GLU A 228 7.36 8.32 10.43
CA GLU A 228 8.46 9.22 10.83
C GLU A 228 8.92 8.97 12.28
N GLU A 229 7.99 8.75 13.21
CA GLU A 229 8.31 8.41 14.59
C GLU A 229 9.12 7.11 14.67
N ALA A 230 8.66 6.05 13.98
CA ALA A 230 9.36 4.77 13.94
C ALA A 230 10.76 4.88 13.28
N LEU A 231 10.91 5.73 12.26
CA LEU A 231 12.20 5.99 11.61
C LEU A 231 13.15 6.76 12.52
N ALA A 232 12.65 7.73 13.30
CA ALA A 232 13.44 8.48 14.25
C ALA A 232 13.96 7.58 15.40
N ASP A 233 13.08 6.71 15.93
CA ASP A 233 13.45 5.74 16.96
C ASP A 233 14.54 4.77 16.46
N ALA A 234 14.40 4.28 15.20
CA ALA A 234 15.39 3.39 14.60
C ALA A 234 16.75 4.08 14.36
N ASP A 235 16.76 5.37 14.02
CA ASP A 235 17.98 6.15 13.85
C ASP A 235 18.68 6.37 15.21
N ASP A 236 17.94 6.60 16.30
CA ASP A 236 18.48 6.76 17.66
C ASP A 236 19.08 5.45 18.21
N GLU A 237 18.49 4.28 17.89
CA GLU A 237 19.02 2.97 18.29
C GLU A 237 20.25 2.54 17.47
N GLY A 238 20.46 3.12 16.29
CA GLY A 238 21.56 2.81 15.36
C GLY A 238 22.85 3.58 15.60
N GLU A 239 22.89 4.57 16.50
CA GLU A 239 24.14 5.26 16.89
C GLU A 239 24.94 4.41 17.90
N PRO A 240 26.23 4.07 17.59
CA PRO A 240 27.07 3.25 18.46
C PRO A 240 27.62 4.04 19.68
#